data_82c87b6efa7da307e8b0d4043ae6da41
#
_entry.id   82c87b6efa7da307e8b0d4043ae6da41
#
_cell.length_a   1.000
_cell.length_b   1.000
_cell.length_c   1.000
_cell.angle_alpha   90.00
_cell.angle_beta   90.00
_cell.angle_gamma   90.00
#
_symmetry.space_group_name_H-M   'P 1'
#
loop_
_entity.id
_entity.type
_entity.pdbx_description
1 polymer ?
#
loop_
_entity_poly.entity_id
_entity_poly.type
_entity_poly.pdbx_seq_one_letter_code
_entity_poly.pdbx_strand_id
1 'polypeptide(L)'
;MKKYKIFVACDTSNINIVRKIIKDTKNKKLEIIPKFGLQFFYSKNGRKFLEKFKKHFFLDLKINDISTTARYAIKSIKDLKNCRYITIHANGGLNMMKAIKKETKKTNKKIKVLGVTVLTSLNNKSLKQTGHTKNINQIVLKQAILIKKSGCDGIVCSAQEAKIIKKKYKSLFVLTPGIRLPGDKKDDQSRVVTPFDALIKTKVDAIVMGRSLTKNNIKKNVQRLIDHIY
;
A
#
# COMPACT_ATOMS: atom_id res chain seq x y z
N MET A 1 -6.74 8.08 -22.65
CA MET A 1 -5.41 7.71 -22.11
C MET A 1 -5.57 7.02 -20.75
N LYS A 2 -4.91 5.88 -20.49
CA LYS A 2 -5.01 5.13 -19.23
C LYS A 2 -4.38 5.93 -18.09
N LYS A 3 -5.14 6.23 -17.01
CA LYS A 3 -4.59 6.86 -15.82
C LYS A 3 -3.96 5.81 -14.91
N TYR A 4 -2.68 5.97 -14.61
CA TYR A 4 -1.98 5.12 -13.64
C TYR A 4 -2.34 5.52 -12.21
N LYS A 5 -2.52 4.52 -11.34
CA LYS A 5 -2.89 4.72 -9.94
C LYS A 5 -1.67 4.80 -9.05
N ILE A 6 -1.55 5.92 -8.34
CA ILE A 6 -0.45 6.24 -7.43
C ILE A 6 -1.00 6.48 -6.04
N PHE A 7 -0.50 5.77 -5.05
CA PHE A 7 -0.77 6.08 -3.66
C PHE A 7 0.37 6.95 -3.11
N VAL A 8 0.07 8.21 -2.77
CA VAL A 8 1.04 9.13 -2.18
C VAL A 8 1.06 8.97 -0.66
N ALA A 9 2.22 8.64 -0.10
CA ALA A 9 2.36 8.44 1.33
C ALA A 9 2.34 9.79 2.08
N CYS A 10 1.37 9.94 2.98
CA CYS A 10 1.23 11.07 3.90
C CYS A 10 1.76 10.67 5.29
N ASP A 11 3.05 10.30 5.34
CA ASP A 11 3.70 9.76 6.55
C ASP A 11 4.26 10.92 7.40
N THR A 12 3.36 11.65 8.06
CA THR A 12 3.64 12.75 9.00
C THR A 12 2.43 13.00 9.89
N SER A 13 2.63 13.42 11.13
CA SER A 13 1.55 13.85 12.04
C SER A 13 1.06 15.29 11.79
N ASN A 14 1.79 16.05 10.97
CA ASN A 14 1.45 17.46 10.67
C ASN A 14 0.36 17.55 9.58
N ILE A 15 -0.84 17.97 9.98
CA ILE A 15 -2.00 18.07 9.09
C ILE A 15 -1.77 19.12 7.97
N ASN A 16 -1.03 20.19 8.22
CA ASN A 16 -0.77 21.21 7.20
C ASN A 16 0.13 20.67 6.09
N ILE A 17 1.14 19.86 6.44
CA ILE A 17 1.95 19.12 5.47
C ILE A 17 1.09 18.14 4.67
N VAL A 18 0.21 17.40 5.32
CA VAL A 18 -0.73 16.49 4.65
C VAL A 18 -1.63 17.24 3.66
N ARG A 19 -2.21 18.37 4.08
CA ARG A 19 -3.03 19.21 3.20
C ARG A 19 -2.23 19.72 1.99
N LYS A 20 -0.97 20.13 2.20
CA LYS A 20 -0.06 20.53 1.13
C LYS A 20 0.21 19.38 0.16
N ILE A 21 0.54 18.19 0.65
CA ILE A 21 0.74 16.98 -0.20
C ILE A 21 -0.50 16.74 -1.06
N ILE A 22 -1.68 16.71 -0.46
CA ILE A 22 -2.95 16.46 -1.17
C ILE A 22 -3.27 17.54 -2.20
N LYS A 23 -2.95 18.81 -1.91
CA LYS A 23 -3.15 19.94 -2.83
C LYS A 23 -2.18 19.86 -4.01
N ASP A 24 -0.89 19.70 -3.73
CA ASP A 24 0.18 19.83 -4.72
C ASP A 24 0.37 18.58 -5.58
N THR A 25 -0.21 17.42 -5.19
CA THR A 25 -0.24 16.21 -6.01
C THR A 25 -1.42 16.14 -6.98
N LYS A 26 -2.37 17.10 -6.95
CA LYS A 26 -3.49 17.12 -7.90
C LYS A 26 -2.99 17.30 -9.33
N ASN A 27 -3.45 16.41 -10.22
CA ASN A 27 -3.18 16.49 -11.66
C ASN A 27 -4.30 15.80 -12.46
N LYS A 28 -4.30 15.95 -13.79
CA LYS A 28 -5.31 15.34 -14.68
C LYS A 28 -4.85 14.02 -15.31
N LYS A 29 -3.54 13.74 -15.37
CA LYS A 29 -2.97 12.58 -16.06
C LYS A 29 -2.89 11.32 -15.20
N LEU A 30 -2.75 11.45 -13.86
CA LEU A 30 -2.61 10.35 -12.90
C LEU A 30 -3.81 10.29 -11.94
N GLU A 31 -4.14 9.09 -11.45
CA GLU A 31 -5.05 8.91 -10.33
C GLU A 31 -4.22 8.86 -9.03
N ILE A 32 -4.06 10.00 -8.36
CA ILE A 32 -3.30 10.08 -7.10
C ILE A 32 -4.24 10.06 -5.91
N ILE A 33 -4.06 9.07 -5.04
CA ILE A 33 -4.86 8.83 -3.83
C ILE A 33 -3.95 8.93 -2.60
N PRO A 34 -4.30 9.73 -1.57
CA PRO A 34 -3.52 9.79 -0.34
C PRO A 34 -3.56 8.47 0.42
N LYS A 35 -2.38 8.04 0.90
CA LYS A 35 -2.19 6.88 1.77
C LYS A 35 -1.78 7.36 3.16
N PHE A 36 -2.56 6.99 4.16
CA PHE A 36 -2.32 7.29 5.55
C PHE A 36 -1.81 6.06 6.30
N GLY A 37 -0.56 6.13 6.75
CA GLY A 37 0.07 5.07 7.52
C GLY A 37 -0.11 5.23 9.02
N LEU A 38 0.62 4.41 9.78
CA LEU A 38 0.54 4.34 11.25
C LEU A 38 0.79 5.69 11.92
N GLN A 39 1.86 6.40 11.52
CA GLN A 39 2.23 7.70 12.10
C GLN A 39 1.08 8.71 12.05
N PHE A 40 0.37 8.80 10.92
CA PHE A 40 -0.75 9.72 10.78
C PHE A 40 -1.97 9.22 11.54
N PHE A 41 -2.34 7.94 11.39
CA PHE A 41 -3.55 7.38 11.98
C PHE A 41 -3.53 7.45 13.51
N TYR A 42 -2.39 7.14 14.14
CA TYR A 42 -2.21 7.19 15.60
C TYR A 42 -1.85 8.58 16.14
N SER A 43 -1.68 9.59 15.29
CA SER A 43 -1.45 10.95 15.77
C SER A 43 -2.70 11.55 16.41
N LYS A 44 -2.52 12.49 17.35
CA LYS A 44 -3.60 13.14 18.15
C LYS A 44 -4.80 13.57 17.28
N ASN A 45 -4.57 14.09 16.08
CA ASN A 45 -5.62 14.64 15.21
C ASN A 45 -5.84 13.83 13.92
N GLY A 46 -5.05 12.78 13.67
CA GLY A 46 -5.10 12.01 12.43
C GLY A 46 -6.44 11.32 12.21
N ARG A 47 -6.94 10.66 13.23
CA ARG A 47 -8.25 9.96 13.20
C ARG A 47 -9.39 10.95 12.90
N LYS A 48 -9.48 12.08 13.64
CA LYS A 48 -10.50 13.13 13.45
C LYS A 48 -10.43 13.76 12.04
N PHE A 49 -9.22 13.92 11.52
CA PHE A 49 -9.02 14.39 10.14
C PHE A 49 -9.64 13.42 9.13
N LEU A 50 -9.43 12.10 9.27
CA LEU A 50 -9.92 11.09 8.34
C LEU A 50 -11.45 10.95 8.37
N GLU A 51 -12.10 11.13 9.51
CA GLU A 51 -13.56 11.15 9.64
C GLU A 51 -14.20 12.25 8.77
N LYS A 52 -13.56 13.43 8.73
CA LYS A 52 -14.03 14.59 7.96
C LYS A 52 -13.51 14.61 6.52
N PHE A 53 -12.61 13.70 6.16
CA PHE A 53 -11.97 13.70 4.84
C PHE A 53 -12.92 13.24 3.74
N LYS A 54 -13.21 14.13 2.79
CA LYS A 54 -14.25 13.93 1.75
C LYS A 54 -13.80 13.14 0.52
N LYS A 55 -12.48 12.92 0.34
CA LYS A 55 -11.95 12.19 -0.82
C LYS A 55 -11.62 10.75 -0.47
N HIS A 56 -11.52 9.90 -1.49
CA HIS A 56 -11.05 8.53 -1.30
C HIS A 56 -9.63 8.51 -0.76
N PHE A 57 -9.35 7.56 0.12
CA PHE A 57 -8.02 7.35 0.69
C PHE A 57 -7.73 5.88 0.97
N PHE A 58 -6.47 5.61 1.20
CA PHE A 58 -5.93 4.32 1.56
C PHE A 58 -5.41 4.35 3.01
N LEU A 59 -5.84 3.40 3.83
CA LEU A 59 -5.44 3.23 5.21
C LEU A 59 -4.42 2.09 5.31
N ASP A 60 -3.13 2.45 5.47
CA ASP A 60 -2.02 1.51 5.45
C ASP A 60 -1.58 1.14 6.88
N LEU A 61 -2.39 0.30 7.56
CA LEU A 61 -2.19 -0.10 8.96
C LEU A 61 -1.47 -1.43 9.13
N LYS A 62 -1.42 -2.26 8.09
CA LYS A 62 -0.81 -3.61 8.10
C LYS A 62 -1.29 -4.45 9.30
N ILE A 63 -2.60 -4.48 9.52
CA ILE A 63 -3.22 -5.17 10.66
C ILE A 63 -2.69 -6.60 10.75
N ASN A 64 -2.18 -6.96 11.92
CA ASN A 64 -1.65 -8.28 12.22
C ASN A 64 -1.94 -8.60 13.69
N ASP A 65 -2.97 -9.40 13.93
CA ASP A 65 -3.45 -9.74 15.27
C ASP A 65 -4.26 -11.05 15.21
N ILE A 66 -4.75 -11.56 16.34
CA ILE A 66 -5.71 -12.67 16.34
C ILE A 66 -7.00 -12.26 15.60
N SER A 67 -7.69 -13.27 15.05
CA SER A 67 -8.83 -13.04 14.13
C SER A 67 -9.92 -12.15 14.71
N THR A 68 -10.22 -12.28 16.01
CA THR A 68 -11.25 -11.49 16.68
C THR A 68 -10.85 -10.02 16.81
N THR A 69 -9.65 -9.73 17.30
CA THR A 69 -9.11 -8.38 17.43
C THR A 69 -9.01 -7.68 16.09
N ALA A 70 -8.45 -8.37 15.09
CA ALA A 70 -8.34 -7.85 13.72
C ALA A 70 -9.72 -7.54 13.10
N ARG A 71 -10.74 -8.35 13.36
CA ARG A 71 -12.12 -8.09 12.96
C ARG A 71 -12.69 -6.85 13.63
N TYR A 72 -12.49 -6.66 14.92
CA TYR A 72 -12.94 -5.46 15.64
C TYR A 72 -12.21 -4.20 15.17
N ALA A 73 -10.93 -4.28 14.80
CA ALA A 73 -10.23 -3.16 14.17
C ALA A 73 -10.93 -2.68 12.88
N ILE A 74 -11.44 -3.60 12.05
CA ILE A 74 -12.26 -3.21 10.89
C ILE A 74 -13.58 -2.60 11.30
N LYS A 75 -14.27 -3.15 12.31
CA LYS A 75 -15.53 -2.61 12.80
C LYS A 75 -15.37 -1.18 13.35
N SER A 76 -14.23 -0.89 14.00
CA SER A 76 -13.96 0.43 14.59
C SER A 76 -13.70 1.55 13.57
N ILE A 77 -13.45 1.22 12.30
CA ILE A 77 -13.27 2.21 11.22
C ILE A 77 -14.51 2.38 10.32
N LYS A 78 -15.68 1.91 10.76
CA LYS A 78 -16.93 1.96 9.98
C LYS A 78 -17.37 3.39 9.59
N ASP A 79 -17.00 4.37 10.39
CA ASP A 79 -17.25 5.80 10.19
C ASP A 79 -16.34 6.44 9.14
N LEU A 80 -15.23 5.80 8.79
CA LEU A 80 -14.32 6.27 7.74
C LEU A 80 -14.88 5.99 6.33
N LYS A 81 -16.01 6.62 6.00
CA LYS A 81 -16.84 6.35 4.81
C LYS A 81 -16.09 6.43 3.47
N ASN A 82 -15.01 7.22 3.43
CA ASN A 82 -14.20 7.42 2.22
C ASN A 82 -12.94 6.56 2.16
N CYS A 83 -12.71 5.68 3.14
CA CYS A 83 -11.70 4.63 3.05
C CYS A 83 -12.02 3.68 1.89
N ARG A 84 -11.05 3.43 1.00
CA ARG A 84 -11.21 2.53 -0.16
C ARG A 84 -10.22 1.38 -0.17
N TYR A 85 -9.16 1.48 0.57
CA TYR A 85 -8.13 0.45 0.68
C TYR A 85 -7.66 0.33 2.12
N ILE A 86 -7.39 -0.90 2.55
CA ILE A 86 -6.76 -1.18 3.83
C ILE A 86 -5.74 -2.30 3.68
N THR A 87 -4.63 -2.21 4.41
CA THR A 87 -3.63 -3.28 4.46
C THR A 87 -3.77 -4.14 5.71
N ILE A 88 -3.57 -5.43 5.51
CA ILE A 88 -3.44 -6.45 6.54
C ILE A 88 -2.19 -7.27 6.27
N HIS A 89 -1.56 -7.86 7.27
CA HIS A 89 -0.35 -8.66 7.06
C HIS A 89 -0.69 -10.12 6.81
N ALA A 90 -0.07 -10.75 5.80
CA ALA A 90 -0.30 -12.16 5.50
C ALA A 90 0.21 -13.11 6.61
N ASN A 91 1.14 -12.64 7.46
CA ASN A 91 1.64 -13.39 8.61
C ASN A 91 0.55 -13.68 9.67
N GLY A 92 -0.53 -12.91 9.72
CA GLY A 92 -1.68 -13.19 10.58
C GLY A 92 -2.48 -14.44 10.18
N GLY A 93 -2.10 -15.08 9.05
CA GLY A 93 -2.66 -16.35 8.61
C GLY A 93 -4.02 -16.25 7.93
N LEU A 94 -4.47 -17.38 7.42
CA LEU A 94 -5.68 -17.47 6.59
C LEU A 94 -6.95 -17.08 7.36
N ASN A 95 -7.06 -17.48 8.62
CA ASN A 95 -8.26 -17.24 9.43
C ASN A 95 -8.44 -15.75 9.75
N MET A 96 -7.36 -15.04 10.13
CA MET A 96 -7.38 -13.60 10.33
C MET A 96 -7.81 -12.87 9.05
N MET A 97 -7.19 -13.19 7.92
CA MET A 97 -7.51 -12.56 6.64
C MET A 97 -8.96 -12.79 6.22
N LYS A 98 -9.49 -14.02 6.39
CA LYS A 98 -10.91 -14.34 6.14
C LYS A 98 -11.85 -13.56 7.06
N ALA A 99 -11.52 -13.48 8.36
CA ALA A 99 -12.33 -12.74 9.34
C ALA A 99 -12.41 -11.24 9.00
N ILE A 100 -11.28 -10.63 8.66
CA ILE A 100 -11.21 -9.24 8.18
C ILE A 100 -12.03 -9.05 6.91
N LYS A 101 -11.87 -9.92 5.90
CA LYS A 101 -12.59 -9.79 4.64
C LYS A 101 -14.10 -9.92 4.82
N LYS A 102 -14.55 -10.85 5.68
CA LYS A 102 -15.96 -11.00 6.04
C LYS A 102 -16.51 -9.74 6.72
N GLU A 103 -15.77 -9.18 7.70
CA GLU A 103 -16.18 -7.98 8.42
C GLU A 103 -16.19 -6.74 7.50
N THR A 104 -15.19 -6.59 6.62
CA THR A 104 -15.13 -5.48 5.66
C THR A 104 -16.35 -5.48 4.73
N LYS A 105 -16.80 -6.65 4.26
CA LYS A 105 -18.02 -6.76 3.45
C LYS A 105 -19.28 -6.28 4.18
N LYS A 106 -19.35 -6.47 5.51
CA LYS A 106 -20.48 -6.01 6.35
C LYS A 106 -20.39 -4.52 6.64
N THR A 107 -19.18 -4.04 6.96
CA THR A 107 -18.94 -2.67 7.44
C THR A 107 -18.92 -1.65 6.30
N ASN A 108 -18.16 -1.92 5.25
CA ASN A 108 -18.05 -1.07 4.06
C ASN A 108 -17.59 -1.90 2.84
N LYS A 109 -18.54 -2.32 2.01
CA LYS A 109 -18.30 -3.13 0.79
C LYS A 109 -17.34 -2.47 -0.22
N LYS A 110 -17.11 -1.15 -0.13
CA LYS A 110 -16.24 -0.40 -1.04
C LYS A 110 -14.75 -0.50 -0.67
N ILE A 111 -14.42 -0.99 0.53
CA ILE A 111 -13.03 -1.16 0.97
C ILE A 111 -12.43 -2.40 0.31
N LYS A 112 -11.32 -2.21 -0.37
CA LYS A 112 -10.45 -3.29 -0.87
C LYS A 112 -9.42 -3.65 0.19
N VAL A 113 -9.36 -4.93 0.55
CA VAL A 113 -8.41 -5.48 1.53
C VAL A 113 -7.18 -5.98 0.78
N LEU A 114 -6.02 -5.43 1.11
CA LEU A 114 -4.74 -5.77 0.48
C LEU A 114 -3.85 -6.53 1.48
N GLY A 115 -3.46 -7.75 1.14
CA GLY A 115 -2.55 -8.57 1.94
C GLY A 115 -1.10 -8.16 1.73
N VAL A 116 -0.43 -7.73 2.78
CA VAL A 116 1.01 -7.41 2.75
C VAL A 116 1.81 -8.69 2.93
N THR A 117 2.75 -8.90 2.04
CA THR A 117 3.72 -10.02 2.10
C THR A 117 4.95 -9.63 2.92
N VAL A 118 6.15 -10.03 2.50
CA VAL A 118 7.41 -9.65 3.14
C VAL A 118 7.65 -8.15 2.95
N LEU A 119 7.96 -7.44 4.03
CA LEU A 119 8.27 -6.01 3.97
C LEU A 119 9.50 -5.75 3.08
N THR A 120 9.45 -4.70 2.28
CA THR A 120 10.52 -4.36 1.32
C THR A 120 11.81 -3.88 1.96
N SER A 121 11.81 -3.59 3.27
CA SER A 121 13.00 -3.32 4.07
C SER A 121 13.78 -4.59 4.44
N LEU A 122 13.15 -5.77 4.39
CA LEU A 122 13.79 -7.04 4.74
C LEU A 122 14.53 -7.63 3.53
N ASN A 123 15.70 -8.18 3.80
CA ASN A 123 16.46 -9.04 2.89
C ASN A 123 16.47 -10.49 3.42
N ASN A 124 17.08 -11.43 2.69
CA ASN A 124 17.12 -12.82 3.10
C ASN A 124 17.82 -13.04 4.45
N LYS A 125 18.85 -12.23 4.78
CA LYS A 125 19.56 -12.31 6.08
C LYS A 125 18.65 -11.90 7.24
N SER A 126 18.02 -10.72 7.15
CA SER A 126 17.11 -10.24 8.20
C SER A 126 15.85 -11.10 8.31
N LEU A 127 15.38 -11.70 7.21
CA LEU A 127 14.25 -12.61 7.24
C LEU A 127 14.55 -13.91 8.00
N LYS A 128 15.78 -14.45 7.88
CA LYS A 128 16.22 -15.60 8.68
C LYS A 128 16.22 -15.29 10.18
N GLN A 129 16.57 -14.07 10.58
CA GLN A 129 16.55 -13.63 11.98
C GLN A 129 15.13 -13.66 12.60
N THR A 130 14.09 -13.60 11.77
CA THR A 130 12.69 -13.73 12.20
C THR A 130 12.16 -15.17 12.18
N GLY A 131 13.06 -16.18 12.15
CA GLY A 131 12.70 -17.59 12.19
C GLY A 131 12.31 -18.21 10.83
N HIS A 132 12.44 -17.48 9.73
CA HIS A 132 12.13 -18.02 8.41
C HIS A 132 13.32 -18.80 7.81
N THR A 133 13.09 -20.05 7.45
CA THR A 133 14.10 -20.92 6.78
C THR A 133 14.12 -20.75 5.26
N LYS A 134 13.02 -20.25 4.67
CA LYS A 134 12.87 -20.08 3.22
C LYS A 134 13.29 -18.68 2.77
N ASN A 135 13.69 -18.56 1.49
CA ASN A 135 13.99 -17.27 0.89
C ASN A 135 12.72 -16.44 0.64
N ILE A 136 12.91 -15.13 0.42
CA ILE A 136 11.83 -14.15 0.23
C ILE A 136 10.84 -14.60 -0.84
N ASN A 137 11.31 -15.05 -2.02
CA ASN A 137 10.44 -15.43 -3.13
C ASN A 137 9.51 -16.59 -2.75
N GLN A 138 10.04 -17.59 -2.07
CA GLN A 138 9.26 -18.76 -1.62
C GLN A 138 8.20 -18.36 -0.58
N ILE A 139 8.54 -17.47 0.35
CA ILE A 139 7.61 -16.97 1.37
C ILE A 139 6.52 -16.13 0.72
N VAL A 140 6.88 -15.19 -0.15
CA VAL A 140 5.92 -14.33 -0.87
C VAL A 140 4.95 -15.17 -1.70
N LEU A 141 5.41 -16.22 -2.39
CA LEU A 141 4.52 -17.11 -3.14
C LEU A 141 3.55 -17.87 -2.22
N LYS A 142 4.01 -18.37 -1.06
CA LYS A 142 3.13 -19.00 -0.08
C LYS A 142 2.10 -18.04 0.48
N GLN A 143 2.52 -16.83 0.83
CA GLN A 143 1.64 -15.77 1.31
C GLN A 143 0.62 -15.35 0.25
N ALA A 144 1.01 -15.28 -1.03
CA ALA A 144 0.10 -14.99 -2.14
C ALA A 144 -1.02 -16.04 -2.28
N ILE A 145 -0.70 -17.33 -2.06
CA ILE A 145 -1.71 -18.42 -2.02
C ILE A 145 -2.73 -18.14 -0.90
N LEU A 146 -2.25 -17.81 0.30
CA LEU A 146 -3.13 -17.53 1.45
C LEU A 146 -3.99 -16.29 1.22
N ILE A 147 -3.41 -15.22 0.68
CA ILE A 147 -4.11 -13.98 0.31
C ILE A 147 -5.23 -14.29 -0.69
N LYS A 148 -4.95 -15.06 -1.74
CA LYS A 148 -5.95 -15.48 -2.71
C LYS A 148 -7.06 -16.32 -2.08
N LYS A 149 -6.70 -17.33 -1.27
CA LYS A 149 -7.64 -18.23 -0.56
C LYS A 149 -8.50 -17.50 0.47
N SER A 150 -8.02 -16.39 1.04
CA SER A 150 -8.78 -15.57 1.99
C SER A 150 -9.85 -14.70 1.35
N GLY A 151 -9.83 -14.54 0.01
CA GLY A 151 -10.72 -13.65 -0.72
C GLY A 151 -10.32 -12.17 -0.62
N CYS A 152 -9.10 -11.85 -0.19
CA CYS A 152 -8.57 -10.49 -0.27
C CYS A 152 -8.53 -9.98 -1.71
N ASP A 153 -8.68 -8.67 -1.89
CA ASP A 153 -8.82 -8.05 -3.21
C ASP A 153 -7.47 -7.86 -3.91
N GLY A 154 -6.38 -7.84 -3.14
CA GLY A 154 -5.06 -7.63 -3.71
C GLY A 154 -3.93 -7.97 -2.76
N ILE A 155 -2.74 -7.75 -3.26
CA ILE A 155 -1.46 -8.08 -2.62
C ILE A 155 -0.52 -6.88 -2.65
N VAL A 156 0.25 -6.70 -1.58
CA VAL A 156 1.35 -5.75 -1.53
C VAL A 156 2.66 -6.54 -1.53
N CYS A 157 3.46 -6.37 -2.58
CA CYS A 157 4.76 -7.02 -2.76
C CYS A 157 5.73 -6.12 -3.52
N SER A 158 7.03 -6.45 -3.52
CA SER A 158 8.01 -5.70 -4.32
C SER A 158 7.79 -5.93 -5.82
N ALA A 159 8.36 -5.06 -6.66
CA ALA A 159 8.27 -5.23 -8.11
C ALA A 159 8.94 -6.52 -8.61
N GLN A 160 9.93 -7.03 -7.88
CA GLN A 160 10.61 -8.29 -8.24
C GLN A 160 9.65 -9.48 -8.14
N GLU A 161 8.86 -9.56 -7.06
CA GLU A 161 7.88 -10.63 -6.89
C GLU A 161 6.60 -10.38 -7.72
N ALA A 162 6.28 -9.11 -7.98
CA ALA A 162 5.06 -8.72 -8.68
C ALA A 162 4.93 -9.38 -10.07
N LYS A 163 6.03 -9.54 -10.80
CA LYS A 163 6.05 -10.19 -12.12
C LYS A 163 5.52 -11.64 -12.05
N ILE A 164 5.99 -12.40 -11.06
CA ILE A 164 5.56 -13.79 -10.84
C ILE A 164 4.10 -13.83 -10.38
N ILE A 165 3.72 -12.92 -9.47
CA ILE A 165 2.35 -12.82 -8.94
C ILE A 165 1.36 -12.48 -10.07
N LYS A 166 1.65 -11.48 -10.91
CA LYS A 166 0.79 -11.09 -12.03
C LYS A 166 0.61 -12.25 -13.04
N LYS A 167 1.67 -13.01 -13.31
CA LYS A 167 1.58 -14.20 -14.18
C LYS A 167 0.66 -15.27 -13.59
N LYS A 168 0.77 -15.55 -12.28
CA LYS A 168 0.06 -16.66 -11.62
C LYS A 168 -1.35 -16.28 -11.16
N TYR A 169 -1.57 -15.03 -10.72
CA TYR A 169 -2.82 -14.58 -10.12
C TYR A 169 -3.33 -13.30 -10.79
N LYS A 170 -3.75 -13.40 -12.05
CA LYS A 170 -4.18 -12.27 -12.90
C LYS A 170 -5.28 -11.41 -12.27
N SER A 171 -6.16 -11.98 -11.43
CA SER A 171 -7.28 -11.28 -10.77
C SER A 171 -6.90 -10.51 -9.50
N LEU A 172 -5.70 -10.72 -8.93
CA LEU A 172 -5.26 -9.97 -7.76
C LEU A 172 -4.79 -8.58 -8.17
N PHE A 173 -5.29 -7.57 -7.46
CA PHE A 173 -4.75 -6.21 -7.55
C PHE A 173 -3.36 -6.18 -6.92
N VAL A 174 -2.33 -5.85 -7.69
CA VAL A 174 -0.94 -5.81 -7.23
C VAL A 174 -0.52 -4.39 -6.95
N LEU A 175 -0.19 -4.11 -5.70
CA LEU A 175 0.34 -2.84 -5.22
C LEU A 175 1.82 -2.97 -4.87
N THR A 176 2.65 -2.10 -5.42
CA THR A 176 4.10 -2.15 -5.21
C THR A 176 4.62 -0.87 -4.54
N PRO A 177 5.18 -0.98 -3.31
CA PRO A 177 5.95 0.07 -2.66
C PRO A 177 7.42 0.03 -3.10
N GLY A 178 8.28 0.90 -2.50
CA GLY A 178 9.71 0.94 -2.81
C GLY A 178 10.01 1.62 -4.15
N ILE A 179 9.18 2.57 -4.55
CA ILE A 179 9.31 3.27 -5.83
C ILE A 179 10.12 4.55 -5.64
N ARG A 180 11.10 4.78 -6.53
CA ARG A 180 11.92 5.99 -6.57
C ARG A 180 12.00 6.53 -8.00
N LEU A 181 11.96 7.85 -8.13
CA LEU A 181 12.27 8.52 -9.39
C LEU A 181 13.78 8.38 -9.69
N PRO A 182 14.18 8.38 -10.96
CA PRO A 182 15.60 8.39 -11.31
C PRO A 182 16.35 9.52 -10.62
N GLY A 183 17.54 9.22 -10.08
CA GLY A 183 18.37 10.16 -9.31
C GLY A 183 18.01 10.32 -7.83
N ASP A 184 16.89 9.76 -7.36
CA ASP A 184 16.51 9.85 -5.95
C ASP A 184 17.26 8.81 -5.09
N LYS A 185 17.55 9.17 -3.82
CA LYS A 185 18.19 8.27 -2.85
C LYS A 185 17.31 7.08 -2.50
N LYS A 186 17.93 5.90 -2.28
CA LYS A 186 17.22 4.66 -1.88
C LYS A 186 16.68 4.74 -0.45
N ASP A 187 17.36 5.49 0.43
CA ASP A 187 17.08 5.59 1.88
C ASP A 187 17.01 4.18 2.54
N ASP A 188 15.95 3.94 3.31
CA ASP A 188 15.66 2.70 4.05
C ASP A 188 15.11 1.53 3.20
N GLN A 189 14.97 1.73 1.88
CA GLN A 189 14.46 0.71 0.98
C GLN A 189 15.59 -0.11 0.36
N SER A 190 15.65 -1.41 0.67
CA SER A 190 16.65 -2.32 0.10
C SER A 190 16.31 -2.76 -1.33
N ARG A 191 15.04 -2.67 -1.74
CA ARG A 191 14.54 -3.13 -3.05
C ARG A 191 13.72 -2.03 -3.71
N VAL A 192 14.40 -1.18 -4.50
CA VAL A 192 13.79 -0.06 -5.21
C VAL A 192 13.73 -0.29 -6.71
N VAL A 193 12.70 0.25 -7.35
CA VAL A 193 12.52 0.27 -8.81
C VAL A 193 11.95 1.62 -9.23
N THR A 194 12.04 1.93 -10.54
CA THR A 194 11.46 3.16 -11.07
C THR A 194 9.94 3.01 -11.29
N PRO A 195 9.18 4.13 -11.36
CA PRO A 195 7.77 4.09 -11.73
C PRO A 195 7.52 3.40 -13.08
N PHE A 196 8.37 3.65 -14.08
CA PHE A 196 8.29 3.03 -15.40
C PHE A 196 8.47 1.51 -15.32
N ASP A 197 9.48 1.02 -14.60
CA ASP A 197 9.70 -0.42 -14.45
C ASP A 197 8.52 -1.12 -13.77
N ALA A 198 7.95 -0.49 -12.74
CA ALA A 198 6.81 -1.06 -12.02
C ALA A 198 5.51 -1.04 -12.86
N LEU A 199 5.13 0.13 -13.40
CA LEU A 199 3.83 0.33 -14.05
C LEU A 199 3.79 -0.17 -15.50
N ILE A 200 4.90 0.00 -16.24
CA ILE A 200 4.96 -0.31 -17.68
C ILE A 200 5.54 -1.70 -17.91
N LYS A 201 6.76 -1.97 -17.42
CA LYS A 201 7.41 -3.27 -17.66
C LYS A 201 6.78 -4.39 -16.83
N THR A 202 6.56 -4.18 -15.53
CA THR A 202 5.98 -5.20 -14.63
C THR A 202 4.46 -5.21 -14.67
N LYS A 203 3.82 -4.11 -15.11
CA LYS A 203 2.37 -3.93 -15.24
C LYS A 203 1.63 -4.13 -13.91
N VAL A 204 2.20 -3.63 -12.79
CA VAL A 204 1.47 -3.60 -11.52
C VAL A 204 0.26 -2.67 -11.62
N ASP A 205 -0.76 -2.90 -10.80
CA ASP A 205 -2.01 -2.14 -10.87
C ASP A 205 -1.89 -0.76 -10.21
N ALA A 206 -1.00 -0.64 -9.23
CA ALA A 206 -0.68 0.62 -8.56
C ALA A 206 0.69 0.60 -7.90
N ILE A 207 1.21 1.79 -7.60
CA ILE A 207 2.45 1.97 -6.84
C ILE A 207 2.24 2.86 -5.62
N VAL A 208 3.10 2.70 -4.60
CA VAL A 208 3.17 3.63 -3.46
C VAL A 208 4.43 4.47 -3.59
N MET A 209 4.26 5.78 -3.56
CA MET A 209 5.37 6.74 -3.56
C MET A 209 5.31 7.64 -2.33
N GLY A 210 6.43 7.72 -1.61
CA GLY A 210 6.61 8.61 -0.45
C GLY A 210 7.54 9.76 -0.80
N ARG A 211 8.71 9.77 -0.17
CA ARG A 211 9.71 10.85 -0.22
C ARG A 211 10.05 11.35 -1.63
N SER A 212 10.10 10.48 -2.63
CA SER A 212 10.30 10.88 -4.04
C SER A 212 9.24 11.85 -4.57
N LEU A 213 8.02 11.83 -4.03
CA LEU A 213 6.99 12.80 -4.38
C LEU A 213 6.85 13.92 -3.35
N THR A 214 7.02 13.61 -2.05
CA THR A 214 6.60 14.49 -0.96
C THR A 214 7.72 15.43 -0.44
N LYS A 215 8.99 15.16 -0.77
CA LYS A 215 10.12 16.05 -0.41
C LYS A 215 10.25 17.23 -1.37
N ASN A 216 10.70 18.36 -0.85
CA ASN A 216 11.01 19.58 -1.61
C ASN A 216 9.81 20.10 -2.43
N ASN A 217 9.92 20.22 -3.74
CA ASN A 217 8.88 20.73 -4.62
C ASN A 217 7.98 19.60 -5.13
N ILE A 218 6.84 19.40 -4.48
CA ILE A 218 5.88 18.33 -4.79
C ILE A 218 5.37 18.44 -6.23
N LYS A 219 5.01 19.64 -6.70
CA LYS A 219 4.49 19.83 -8.06
C LYS A 219 5.54 19.44 -9.12
N LYS A 220 6.81 19.83 -8.92
CA LYS A 220 7.92 19.45 -9.80
C LYS A 220 8.12 17.92 -9.78
N ASN A 221 8.03 17.29 -8.60
CA ASN A 221 8.16 15.85 -8.52
C ASN A 221 7.01 15.08 -9.19
N VAL A 222 5.78 15.60 -9.12
CA VAL A 222 4.64 15.06 -9.87
C VAL A 222 4.86 15.20 -11.37
N GLN A 223 5.39 16.33 -11.85
CA GLN A 223 5.73 16.49 -13.26
C GLN A 223 6.83 15.51 -13.69
N ARG A 224 7.92 15.37 -12.94
CA ARG A 224 8.97 14.35 -13.18
C ARG A 224 8.38 12.93 -13.26
N LEU A 225 7.40 12.62 -12.40
CA LEU A 225 6.72 11.32 -12.43
C LEU A 225 5.93 11.12 -13.73
N ILE A 226 5.20 12.15 -14.16
CA ILE A 226 4.43 12.12 -15.41
C ILE A 226 5.36 11.92 -16.60
N ASP A 227 6.42 12.71 -16.70
CA ASP A 227 7.40 12.65 -17.82
C ASP A 227 8.16 11.32 -17.84
N HIS A 228 8.28 10.66 -16.69
CA HIS A 228 8.95 9.36 -16.59
C HIS A 228 8.04 8.18 -17.00
N ILE A 229 6.71 8.33 -16.94
CA ILE A 229 5.75 7.26 -17.25
C ILE A 229 5.23 7.35 -18.67
N TYR A 230 5.06 8.56 -19.20
CA TYR A 230 4.47 8.85 -20.52
C TYR A 230 5.52 9.33 -21.51
#